data_086976308d9a4bd673b850a1640eba63
#
_entry.id   086976308d9a4bd673b850a1640eba63
#
_cell.length_a   1.000
_cell.length_b   1.000
_cell.length_c   1.000
_cell.angle_alpha   90.00
_cell.angle_beta   90.00
_cell.angle_gamma   90.00
#
_symmetry.space_group_name_H-M   'P 1'
#
loop_
_entity.id
_entity.type
_entity.pdbx_description
1 polymer ?
#
loop_
_entity_poly.entity_id
_entity_poly.type
_entity_poly.pdbx_seq_one_letter_code
_entity_poly.pdbx_strand_id
1 'polypeptide(L)'
;MTHGTVPGKINRRNYITIGIRVLFAFALLLLFWDGTVAASDHGFKVLAFYSTDVEPDHVHTANDALAFYRDLAAKNNFVFDATTDWAKLNEKDLRPYRLILWLNNFPQTPEQRAAFEKYMEHGGGWVGFHVAGYNDETTKWPWFVDFMGGAVFYTNNWPPLPAKLVVDDRTSPATKDLPATFMSPANEWYLWKPSPRLNKDVQVLVTLDPSNYPIGIKDVIPSGDLPVVWTNKKYRMIYMNMGHGANGEKIYSDPAQNMLFANAILWLGNQK
;
A
#
# COMPACT_ATOMS: atom_id res chain seq x y z
N MET A 1 -7.58 -77.15 66.49
CA MET A 1 -6.37 -76.28 66.56
C MET A 1 -6.66 -75.15 65.56
N THR A 2 -6.98 -74.03 66.10
CA THR A 2 -7.54 -72.87 65.30
C THR A 2 -6.51 -71.73 65.41
N HIS A 3 -6.09 -71.20 64.31
CA HIS A 3 -5.39 -69.91 64.31
C HIS A 3 -6.22 -68.89 63.54
N GLY A 4 -6.76 -67.92 64.31
CA GLY A 4 -7.43 -66.77 63.77
C GLY A 4 -6.42 -65.69 63.33
N THR A 5 -6.69 -65.13 62.24
CA THR A 5 -6.02 -63.93 61.71
C THR A 5 -6.83 -62.65 61.99
N VAL A 6 -6.19 -61.67 62.63
CA VAL A 6 -6.70 -60.36 62.99
C VAL A 6 -6.68 -59.40 61.74
N PRO A 7 -7.74 -58.66 61.49
CA PRO A 7 -7.68 -57.72 60.39
C PRO A 7 -6.91 -56.42 60.76
N GLY A 8 -6.04 -56.02 59.86
CA GLY A 8 -5.19 -54.83 60.04
C GLY A 8 -6.02 -53.51 59.95
N LYS A 9 -5.70 -52.59 60.85
CA LYS A 9 -6.26 -51.26 60.93
C LYS A 9 -5.84 -50.44 59.71
N ILE A 10 -6.79 -50.04 58.88
CA ILE A 10 -6.58 -49.11 57.77
C ILE A 10 -6.28 -47.73 58.37
N ASN A 11 -5.09 -47.20 58.08
CA ASN A 11 -4.60 -45.93 58.59
C ASN A 11 -5.25 -44.74 57.89
N ARG A 12 -6.29 -44.15 58.48
CA ARG A 12 -7.08 -43.02 57.94
C ARG A 12 -6.28 -41.72 57.70
N ARG A 13 -5.01 -41.66 58.16
CA ARG A 13 -4.17 -40.45 58.00
C ARG A 13 -3.67 -40.21 56.56
N ASN A 14 -3.56 -41.25 55.74
CA ASN A 14 -3.00 -41.13 54.39
C ASN A 14 -3.98 -40.58 53.33
N TYR A 15 -5.28 -40.70 53.55
CA TYR A 15 -6.30 -40.22 52.61
C TYR A 15 -6.54 -38.70 52.69
N ILE A 16 -6.34 -38.07 53.84
CA ILE A 16 -6.52 -36.64 54.04
C ILE A 16 -5.36 -35.86 53.37
N THR A 17 -4.15 -36.40 53.42
CA THR A 17 -2.98 -35.76 52.84
C THR A 17 -2.95 -35.81 51.29
N ILE A 18 -3.53 -36.88 50.70
CA ILE A 18 -3.61 -37.01 49.24
C ILE A 18 -4.74 -36.11 48.70
N GLY A 19 -5.87 -36.00 49.41
CA GLY A 19 -6.99 -35.13 49.01
C GLY A 19 -6.60 -33.62 48.97
N ILE A 20 -5.81 -33.17 49.96
CA ILE A 20 -5.34 -31.78 50.05
C ILE A 20 -4.31 -31.45 48.95
N ARG A 21 -3.46 -32.39 48.60
CA ARG A 21 -2.46 -32.19 47.53
C ARG A 21 -3.09 -32.15 46.13
N VAL A 22 -4.12 -32.90 45.88
CA VAL A 22 -4.88 -32.89 44.60
C VAL A 22 -5.70 -31.61 44.45
N LEU A 23 -6.31 -31.12 45.55
CA LEU A 23 -7.09 -29.85 45.52
C LEU A 23 -6.19 -28.64 45.33
N PHE A 24 -4.95 -28.63 45.91
CA PHE A 24 -3.99 -27.53 45.65
C PHE A 24 -3.41 -27.55 44.20
N ALA A 25 -3.23 -28.73 43.60
CA ALA A 25 -2.79 -28.82 42.21
C ALA A 25 -3.87 -28.34 41.23
N PHE A 26 -5.17 -28.57 41.50
CA PHE A 26 -6.27 -28.06 40.68
C PHE A 26 -6.52 -26.56 40.87
N ALA A 27 -6.29 -26.00 42.06
CA ALA A 27 -6.42 -24.58 42.31
C ALA A 27 -5.29 -23.74 41.65
N LEU A 28 -4.08 -24.30 41.52
CA LEU A 28 -3.00 -23.64 40.79
C LEU A 28 -3.15 -23.67 39.26
N LEU A 29 -3.87 -24.65 38.70
CA LEU A 29 -4.12 -24.73 37.25
C LEU A 29 -5.22 -23.79 36.77
N LEU A 30 -6.01 -23.21 37.67
CA LEU A 30 -7.07 -22.24 37.29
C LEU A 30 -6.63 -20.77 37.37
N LEU A 31 -5.40 -20.49 37.84
CA LEU A 31 -4.89 -19.13 37.97
C LEU A 31 -3.95 -18.68 36.84
N PHE A 32 -3.70 -19.51 35.83
CA PHE A 32 -2.86 -19.17 34.67
C PHE A 32 -3.60 -19.15 33.34
N TRP A 33 -4.92 -18.97 33.32
CA TRP A 33 -5.59 -18.52 32.13
C TRP A 33 -5.59 -16.99 32.13
N ASP A 34 -4.40 -16.40 32.07
CA ASP A 34 -4.24 -15.08 31.51
C ASP A 34 -4.77 -15.18 30.08
N GLY A 35 -5.95 -14.67 29.90
CA GLY A 35 -6.49 -14.39 28.57
C GLY A 35 -5.58 -13.37 27.90
N THR A 36 -4.46 -13.83 27.34
CA THR A 36 -3.82 -13.09 26.28
C THR A 36 -4.89 -13.01 25.20
N VAL A 37 -5.61 -11.87 25.19
CA VAL A 37 -6.31 -11.43 23.99
C VAL A 37 -5.25 -11.46 22.92
N ALA A 38 -5.27 -12.47 22.06
CA ALA A 38 -4.40 -12.52 20.91
C ALA A 38 -4.64 -11.19 20.20
N ALA A 39 -3.61 -10.33 20.19
CA ALA A 39 -3.63 -9.14 19.35
C ALA A 39 -4.02 -9.66 17.97
N SER A 40 -5.11 -9.15 17.41
CA SER A 40 -5.53 -9.53 16.08
C SER A 40 -4.33 -9.32 15.19
N ASP A 41 -3.81 -10.42 14.62
CA ASP A 41 -2.63 -10.38 13.76
C ASP A 41 -3.06 -9.74 12.43
N HIS A 42 -3.17 -8.41 12.46
CA HIS A 42 -3.37 -7.62 11.25
C HIS A 42 -2.08 -7.70 10.47
N GLY A 43 -2.13 -8.24 9.25
CA GLY A 43 -0.98 -8.60 8.44
C GLY A 43 0.03 -7.45 8.23
N PHE A 44 -0.42 -6.23 7.92
CA PHE A 44 0.43 -5.04 7.79
C PHE A 44 -0.38 -3.75 7.98
N LYS A 45 0.33 -2.61 8.13
CA LYS A 45 -0.30 -1.30 8.25
C LYS A 45 0.05 -0.40 7.08
N VAL A 46 -0.93 0.35 6.61
CA VAL A 46 -0.85 1.32 5.52
C VAL A 46 -1.23 2.70 6.05
N LEU A 47 -0.45 3.73 5.72
CA LEU A 47 -0.80 5.13 5.98
C LEU A 47 -0.94 5.90 4.67
N ALA A 48 -2.11 6.45 4.42
CA ALA A 48 -2.36 7.33 3.28
C ALA A 48 -2.21 8.81 3.67
N PHE A 49 -1.38 9.53 2.93
CA PHE A 49 -1.28 10.98 2.99
C PHE A 49 -2.12 11.59 1.87
N TYR A 50 -2.90 12.61 2.20
CA TYR A 50 -3.69 13.37 1.23
C TYR A 50 -3.86 14.82 1.68
N SER A 51 -4.32 15.68 0.76
CA SER A 51 -4.58 17.10 1.02
C SER A 51 -6.00 17.47 0.59
N THR A 52 -6.59 18.47 1.25
CA THR A 52 -7.94 18.97 0.98
C THR A 52 -7.93 20.37 0.38
N ASP A 53 -6.76 20.99 0.30
CA ASP A 53 -6.50 22.35 -0.16
C ASP A 53 -5.74 22.40 -1.50
N VAL A 54 -5.88 21.35 -2.28
CA VAL A 54 -5.36 21.22 -3.66
C VAL A 54 -6.49 21.29 -4.67
N GLU A 55 -6.18 21.11 -5.94
CA GLU A 55 -7.17 21.12 -7.02
C GLU A 55 -8.37 20.19 -6.74
N PRO A 56 -9.64 20.64 -7.00
CA PRO A 56 -10.84 19.89 -6.64
C PRO A 56 -10.90 18.46 -7.19
N ASP A 57 -10.44 18.22 -8.41
CA ASP A 57 -10.45 16.87 -9.00
C ASP A 57 -9.43 15.93 -8.32
N HIS A 58 -8.30 16.46 -7.85
CA HIS A 58 -7.37 15.72 -6.99
C HIS A 58 -7.99 15.39 -5.63
N VAL A 59 -8.73 16.32 -5.01
CA VAL A 59 -9.44 16.07 -3.74
C VAL A 59 -10.53 15.02 -3.92
N HIS A 60 -11.29 15.10 -5.01
CA HIS A 60 -12.34 14.14 -5.33
C HIS A 60 -11.74 12.72 -5.48
N THR A 61 -10.68 12.59 -6.28
CA THR A 61 -9.99 11.31 -6.47
C THR A 61 -9.43 10.75 -5.15
N ALA A 62 -8.86 11.59 -4.29
CA ALA A 62 -8.37 11.16 -2.99
C ALA A 62 -9.48 10.63 -2.08
N ASN A 63 -10.67 11.26 -2.08
CA ASN A 63 -11.82 10.79 -1.33
C ASN A 63 -12.33 9.43 -1.82
N ASP A 64 -12.38 9.20 -3.12
CA ASP A 64 -12.73 7.91 -3.70
C ASP A 64 -11.68 6.84 -3.34
N ALA A 65 -10.39 7.20 -3.37
CA ALA A 65 -9.29 6.33 -2.92
C ALA A 65 -9.44 5.92 -1.46
N LEU A 66 -9.75 6.86 -0.57
CA LEU A 66 -9.96 6.57 0.85
C LEU A 66 -11.08 5.55 1.08
N ALA A 67 -12.20 5.68 0.35
CA ALA A 67 -13.29 4.73 0.43
C ALA A 67 -12.86 3.34 -0.09
N PHE A 68 -12.22 3.30 -1.25
CA PHE A 68 -11.74 2.06 -1.87
C PHE A 68 -10.75 1.31 -0.97
N TYR A 69 -9.74 1.99 -0.42
CA TYR A 69 -8.71 1.32 0.40
C TYR A 69 -9.20 0.91 1.78
N ARG A 70 -10.17 1.62 2.38
CA ARG A 70 -10.85 1.13 3.61
C ARG A 70 -11.59 -0.18 3.36
N ASP A 71 -12.32 -0.26 2.26
CA ASP A 71 -13.01 -1.47 1.83
C ASP A 71 -12.03 -2.62 1.55
N LEU A 72 -10.93 -2.32 0.86
CA LEU A 72 -9.88 -3.30 0.58
C LEU A 72 -9.24 -3.83 1.86
N ALA A 73 -8.96 -2.96 2.83
CA ALA A 73 -8.38 -3.31 4.11
C ALA A 73 -9.29 -4.26 4.90
N ALA A 74 -10.58 -3.94 4.96
CA ALA A 74 -11.58 -4.78 5.64
C ALA A 74 -11.66 -6.21 5.05
N LYS A 75 -11.44 -6.34 3.72
CA LYS A 75 -11.51 -7.62 3.01
C LYS A 75 -10.20 -8.42 3.05
N ASN A 76 -9.06 -7.80 3.38
CA ASN A 76 -7.73 -8.40 3.22
C ASN A 76 -6.87 -8.37 4.48
N ASN A 77 -7.47 -8.17 5.64
CA ASN A 77 -6.82 -8.24 6.96
C ASN A 77 -5.56 -7.34 7.10
N PHE A 78 -5.64 -6.08 6.65
CA PHE A 78 -4.63 -5.08 6.94
C PHE A 78 -5.26 -3.81 7.56
N VAL A 79 -4.46 -3.00 8.25
CA VAL A 79 -4.91 -1.73 8.83
C VAL A 79 -4.67 -0.61 7.82
N PHE A 80 -5.68 0.21 7.58
CA PHE A 80 -5.60 1.39 6.72
C PHE A 80 -5.91 2.65 7.51
N ASP A 81 -4.90 3.48 7.69
CA ASP A 81 -4.99 4.80 8.30
C ASP A 81 -4.82 5.88 7.23
N ALA A 82 -5.40 7.06 7.44
CA ALA A 82 -5.25 8.19 6.53
C ALA A 82 -5.08 9.51 7.32
N THR A 83 -4.33 10.45 6.74
CA THR A 83 -4.05 11.73 7.38
C THR A 83 -3.86 12.86 6.38
N THR A 84 -4.33 14.06 6.74
CA THR A 84 -3.98 15.31 6.05
C THR A 84 -2.78 16.00 6.70
N ASP A 85 -2.34 15.53 7.85
CA ASP A 85 -1.19 16.06 8.56
C ASP A 85 0.12 15.49 7.98
N TRP A 86 0.74 16.23 7.07
CA TRP A 86 2.02 15.88 6.46
C TRP A 86 3.20 15.98 7.45
N ALA A 87 3.04 16.57 8.64
CA ALA A 87 4.07 16.51 9.68
C ALA A 87 4.27 15.09 10.23
N LYS A 88 3.31 14.19 10.04
CA LYS A 88 3.45 12.76 10.33
C LYS A 88 4.38 12.01 9.35
N LEU A 89 4.83 12.67 8.29
CA LEU A 89 5.90 12.14 7.44
C LEU A 89 7.25 12.34 8.15
N ASN A 90 7.47 11.57 9.20
CA ASN A 90 8.66 11.54 10.05
C ASN A 90 8.94 10.12 10.54
N GLU A 91 10.17 9.83 10.98
CA GLU A 91 10.60 8.48 11.37
C GLU A 91 9.73 7.86 12.46
N LYS A 92 9.32 8.65 13.45
CA LYS A 92 8.55 8.16 14.60
C LYS A 92 7.18 7.66 14.17
N ASP A 93 6.47 8.48 13.40
CA ASP A 93 5.08 8.21 13.01
C ASP A 93 5.02 7.18 11.87
N LEU A 94 6.03 7.10 11.01
CA LEU A 94 6.10 6.09 9.94
C LEU A 94 6.49 4.69 10.44
N ARG A 95 7.13 4.58 11.59
CA ARG A 95 7.66 3.30 12.13
C ARG A 95 6.67 2.13 12.13
N PRO A 96 5.37 2.31 12.46
CA PRO A 96 4.41 1.18 12.46
C PRO A 96 3.89 0.80 11.08
N TYR A 97 4.15 1.61 10.06
CA TYR A 97 3.58 1.41 8.73
C TYR A 97 4.57 0.75 7.78
N ARG A 98 4.12 -0.33 7.16
CA ARG A 98 4.89 -1.05 6.15
C ARG A 98 4.81 -0.41 4.77
N LEU A 99 3.71 0.30 4.51
CA LEU A 99 3.40 0.93 3.25
C LEU A 99 2.81 2.32 3.49
N ILE A 100 3.24 3.30 2.71
CA ILE A 100 2.62 4.61 2.66
C ILE A 100 2.08 4.90 1.27
N LEU A 101 0.97 5.62 1.20
CA LEU A 101 0.35 6.09 -0.03
C LEU A 101 0.40 7.61 -0.06
N TRP A 102 0.76 8.18 -1.21
CA TRP A 102 0.52 9.59 -1.50
C TRP A 102 -0.58 9.69 -2.54
N LEU A 103 -1.74 10.19 -2.14
CA LEU A 103 -2.94 10.15 -2.97
C LEU A 103 -3.05 11.32 -3.94
N ASN A 104 -2.73 12.54 -3.49
CA ASN A 104 -2.94 13.75 -4.29
C ASN A 104 -2.00 14.91 -3.95
N ASN A 105 -0.90 14.63 -3.28
CA ASN A 105 0.12 15.62 -2.94
C ASN A 105 1.45 14.91 -2.62
N PHE A 106 2.49 15.66 -2.31
CA PHE A 106 3.85 15.18 -2.03
C PHE A 106 4.52 16.02 -0.92
N PRO A 107 5.67 15.59 -0.34
CA PRO A 107 6.39 16.33 0.71
C PRO A 107 6.80 17.73 0.29
N GLN A 108 6.46 18.71 1.11
CA GLN A 108 6.74 20.13 0.82
C GLN A 108 8.01 20.65 1.50
N THR A 109 8.43 20.03 2.62
CA THR A 109 9.58 20.51 3.38
C THR A 109 10.80 19.59 3.24
N PRO A 110 12.03 20.12 3.42
CA PRO A 110 13.24 19.29 3.42
C PRO A 110 13.21 18.17 4.45
N GLU A 111 12.64 18.42 5.63
CA GLU A 111 12.54 17.43 6.71
C GLU A 111 11.62 16.27 6.32
N GLN A 112 10.48 16.54 5.69
CA GLN A 112 9.57 15.53 5.17
C GLN A 112 10.25 14.70 4.06
N ARG A 113 11.00 15.36 3.16
CA ARG A 113 11.74 14.68 2.09
C ARG A 113 12.81 13.75 2.66
N ALA A 114 13.61 14.23 3.60
CA ALA A 114 14.63 13.42 4.26
C ALA A 114 14.04 12.22 5.04
N ALA A 115 12.90 12.43 5.70
CA ALA A 115 12.20 11.33 6.39
C ALA A 115 11.67 10.28 5.41
N PHE A 116 11.18 10.70 4.25
CA PHE A 116 10.75 9.78 3.19
C PHE A 116 11.92 8.99 2.61
N GLU A 117 13.02 9.64 2.25
CA GLU A 117 14.24 8.99 1.78
C GLU A 117 14.67 7.89 2.75
N LYS A 118 14.81 8.24 4.02
CA LYS A 118 15.19 7.31 5.08
C LYS A 118 14.21 6.15 5.24
N TYR A 119 12.90 6.40 5.18
CA TYR A 119 11.87 5.38 5.23
C TYR A 119 12.02 4.39 4.07
N MET A 120 12.23 4.86 2.85
CA MET A 120 12.41 4.02 1.67
C MET A 120 13.73 3.22 1.71
N GLU A 121 14.82 3.85 2.14
CA GLU A 121 16.14 3.20 2.28
C GLU A 121 16.15 2.09 3.35
N HIS A 122 15.29 2.19 4.35
CA HIS A 122 15.10 1.16 5.36
C HIS A 122 14.03 0.11 4.99
N GLY A 123 13.65 0.03 3.72
CA GLY A 123 12.74 -1.00 3.22
C GLY A 123 11.27 -0.71 3.40
N GLY A 124 10.90 0.54 3.67
CA GLY A 124 9.52 1.00 3.61
C GLY A 124 8.94 0.83 2.20
N GLY A 125 7.61 0.72 2.09
CA GLY A 125 6.92 0.65 0.81
C GLY A 125 6.20 1.95 0.45
N TRP A 126 6.09 2.25 -0.84
CA TRP A 126 5.38 3.45 -1.31
C TRP A 126 4.54 3.17 -2.56
N VAL A 127 3.33 3.74 -2.56
CA VAL A 127 2.51 3.87 -3.77
C VAL A 127 2.16 5.36 -3.94
N GLY A 128 2.54 5.92 -5.07
CA GLY A 128 2.21 7.30 -5.43
C GLY A 128 1.27 7.37 -6.62
N PHE A 129 0.30 8.28 -6.52
CA PHE A 129 -0.69 8.49 -7.56
C PHE A 129 -0.51 9.86 -8.20
N HIS A 130 -0.48 9.90 -9.54
CA HIS A 130 -0.53 11.10 -10.34
C HIS A 130 0.46 12.18 -9.87
N VAL A 131 -0.06 13.30 -9.33
CA VAL A 131 0.73 14.42 -8.85
C VAL A 131 1.71 14.04 -7.73
N ALA A 132 1.51 12.93 -7.04
CA ALA A 132 2.45 12.42 -6.05
C ALA A 132 3.85 12.10 -6.63
N GLY A 133 3.92 11.79 -7.93
CA GLY A 133 5.18 11.60 -8.65
C GLY A 133 5.73 12.86 -9.32
N TYR A 134 4.98 13.97 -9.28
CA TYR A 134 5.38 15.20 -9.97
C TYR A 134 6.75 15.68 -9.50
N ASN A 135 7.59 15.94 -10.46
CA ASN A 135 8.90 16.57 -10.27
C ASN A 135 9.26 17.28 -11.57
N ASP A 136 9.93 18.41 -11.44
CA ASP A 136 10.44 19.22 -12.55
C ASP A 136 11.78 19.87 -12.16
N GLU A 137 12.32 20.76 -12.99
CA GLU A 137 13.55 21.47 -12.74
C GLU A 137 13.52 22.34 -11.45
N THR A 138 12.34 22.75 -11.00
CA THR A 138 12.14 23.57 -9.80
C THR A 138 12.07 22.76 -8.52
N THR A 139 11.73 21.47 -8.61
CA THR A 139 11.54 20.55 -7.48
C THR A 139 12.83 20.39 -6.65
N LYS A 140 14.01 20.45 -7.29
CA LYS A 140 15.33 20.36 -6.65
C LYS A 140 15.46 19.22 -5.64
N TRP A 141 14.96 18.03 -6.04
CA TRP A 141 15.03 16.83 -5.24
C TRP A 141 15.64 15.67 -6.06
N PRO A 142 16.97 15.67 -6.29
CA PRO A 142 17.65 14.69 -7.16
C PRO A 142 17.42 13.23 -6.73
N TRP A 143 17.38 12.98 -5.42
CA TRP A 143 17.07 11.65 -4.90
C TRP A 143 15.71 11.14 -5.41
N PHE A 144 14.67 11.99 -5.40
CA PHE A 144 13.35 11.61 -5.87
C PHE A 144 13.30 11.37 -7.38
N VAL A 145 14.07 12.13 -8.16
CA VAL A 145 14.22 11.88 -9.60
C VAL A 145 14.83 10.49 -9.82
N ASP A 146 15.90 10.12 -9.09
CA ASP A 146 16.49 8.77 -9.18
C ASP A 146 15.51 7.69 -8.68
N PHE A 147 14.80 7.95 -7.59
CA PHE A 147 13.74 7.10 -7.06
C PHE A 147 12.63 6.83 -8.09
N MET A 148 12.19 7.83 -8.84
CA MET A 148 11.24 7.72 -9.95
C MET A 148 11.85 7.10 -11.22
N GLY A 149 13.13 6.68 -11.17
CA GLY A 149 13.81 6.04 -12.29
C GLY A 149 14.43 7.02 -13.30
N GLY A 150 14.66 8.26 -12.92
CA GLY A 150 15.15 9.33 -13.79
C GLY A 150 14.04 10.06 -14.54
N ALA A 151 12.77 9.71 -14.29
CA ALA A 151 11.63 10.31 -14.95
C ALA A 151 11.38 11.74 -14.42
N VAL A 152 11.41 12.72 -15.31
CA VAL A 152 11.08 14.11 -15.02
C VAL A 152 9.80 14.46 -15.79
N PHE A 153 8.85 15.11 -15.13
CA PHE A 153 7.62 15.56 -15.78
C PHE A 153 7.95 16.52 -16.92
N TYR A 154 7.33 16.29 -18.06
CA TYR A 154 7.55 17.12 -19.25
C TYR A 154 6.28 17.85 -19.70
N THR A 155 5.16 17.13 -19.82
CA THR A 155 3.85 17.67 -20.23
C THR A 155 2.75 16.64 -19.92
N ASN A 156 1.51 17.04 -20.12
CA ASN A 156 0.31 16.21 -19.99
C ASN A 156 -0.66 16.51 -21.12
N ASN A 157 -1.68 15.68 -21.28
CA ASN A 157 -2.83 16.02 -22.12
C ASN A 157 -3.84 16.88 -21.36
N TRP A 158 -4.59 17.68 -22.10
CA TRP A 158 -5.76 18.39 -21.58
C TRP A 158 -6.92 18.39 -22.61
N PRO A 159 -8.18 18.21 -22.19
CA PRO A 159 -8.63 17.83 -20.83
C PRO A 159 -8.23 16.40 -20.44
N PRO A 160 -8.52 15.97 -19.19
CA PRO A 160 -8.46 14.55 -18.84
C PRO A 160 -9.29 13.71 -19.79
N LEU A 161 -8.74 12.58 -20.26
CA LEU A 161 -9.40 11.70 -21.24
C LEU A 161 -9.27 10.24 -20.85
N PRO A 162 -10.29 9.40 -21.11
CA PRO A 162 -10.13 7.96 -21.00
C PRO A 162 -9.09 7.46 -22.00
N ALA A 163 -8.38 6.41 -21.64
CA ALA A 163 -7.37 5.83 -22.52
C ALA A 163 -7.33 4.32 -22.41
N LYS A 164 -7.03 3.66 -23.54
CA LYS A 164 -6.70 2.25 -23.58
C LYS A 164 -5.29 2.05 -23.06
N LEU A 165 -5.12 1.14 -22.12
CA LEU A 165 -3.85 0.78 -21.52
C LEU A 165 -3.42 -0.61 -21.94
N VAL A 166 -2.10 -0.82 -22.05
CA VAL A 166 -1.47 -2.11 -22.31
C VAL A 166 -0.74 -2.54 -21.05
N VAL A 167 -0.93 -3.77 -20.63
CA VAL A 167 -0.17 -4.41 -19.55
C VAL A 167 1.12 -4.97 -20.15
N ASP A 168 2.22 -4.24 -19.93
CA ASP A 168 3.56 -4.59 -20.46
C ASP A 168 4.14 -5.81 -19.77
N ASP A 169 4.08 -5.84 -18.45
CA ASP A 169 4.53 -6.97 -17.66
C ASP A 169 3.36 -7.70 -17.01
N ARG A 170 3.06 -8.88 -17.52
CA ARG A 170 1.99 -9.76 -17.02
C ARG A 170 2.46 -10.75 -15.95
N THR A 171 3.74 -10.70 -15.59
CA THR A 171 4.34 -11.59 -14.57
C THR A 171 4.44 -10.95 -13.21
N SER A 172 4.33 -9.62 -13.14
CA SER A 172 4.35 -8.87 -11.89
C SER A 172 3.13 -9.22 -11.02
N PRO A 173 3.30 -9.38 -9.70
CA PRO A 173 2.16 -9.54 -8.80
C PRO A 173 1.17 -8.36 -8.85
N ALA A 174 1.63 -7.14 -9.16
CA ALA A 174 0.75 -5.97 -9.29
C ALA A 174 -0.19 -6.06 -10.50
N THR A 175 0.22 -6.75 -11.56
CA THR A 175 -0.57 -6.93 -12.78
C THR A 175 -1.25 -8.30 -12.87
N LYS A 176 -1.20 -9.06 -11.78
CA LYS A 176 -1.81 -10.38 -11.71
C LYS A 176 -3.29 -10.33 -12.09
N ASP A 177 -3.71 -11.28 -12.93
CA ASP A 177 -5.09 -11.47 -13.38
C ASP A 177 -5.67 -10.29 -14.20
N LEU A 178 -4.87 -9.28 -14.56
CA LEU A 178 -5.31 -8.22 -15.46
C LEU A 178 -5.45 -8.73 -16.91
N PRO A 179 -6.42 -8.20 -17.66
CA PRO A 179 -6.46 -8.42 -19.11
C PRO A 179 -5.22 -7.78 -19.77
N ALA A 180 -4.86 -8.25 -20.95
CA ALA A 180 -3.71 -7.71 -21.70
C ALA A 180 -3.85 -6.21 -22.00
N THR A 181 -5.08 -5.74 -22.17
CA THR A 181 -5.43 -4.33 -22.34
C THR A 181 -6.73 -4.02 -21.61
N PHE A 182 -6.90 -2.79 -21.13
CA PHE A 182 -8.14 -2.32 -20.53
C PHE A 182 -8.34 -0.81 -20.78
N MET A 183 -9.57 -0.32 -20.60
CA MET A 183 -9.87 1.10 -20.65
C MET A 183 -9.75 1.69 -19.26
N SER A 184 -8.90 2.70 -19.10
CA SER A 184 -8.90 3.53 -17.90
C SER A 184 -9.93 4.64 -18.03
N PRO A 185 -10.65 5.01 -16.96
CA PRO A 185 -11.42 6.24 -16.90
C PRO A 185 -10.58 7.46 -17.28
N ALA A 186 -11.24 8.61 -17.49
CA ALA A 186 -10.53 9.84 -17.85
C ALA A 186 -9.45 10.17 -16.80
N ASN A 187 -8.26 10.44 -17.30
CA ASN A 187 -7.13 10.89 -16.52
C ASN A 187 -6.34 11.94 -17.30
N GLU A 188 -5.62 12.77 -16.56
CA GLU A 188 -4.56 13.61 -17.08
C GLU A 188 -3.29 12.74 -17.17
N TRP A 189 -2.85 12.42 -18.40
CA TRP A 189 -1.73 11.52 -18.64
C TRP A 189 -0.43 12.30 -18.71
N TYR A 190 0.50 12.01 -17.80
CA TYR A 190 1.83 12.66 -17.78
C TYR A 190 2.79 11.99 -18.74
N LEU A 191 3.47 12.80 -19.54
CA LEU A 191 4.63 12.40 -20.33
C LEU A 191 5.91 12.74 -19.55
N TRP A 192 6.82 11.79 -19.49
CA TRP A 192 8.07 11.87 -18.76
C TRP A 192 9.25 11.93 -19.71
N LYS A 193 10.24 12.80 -19.44
CA LYS A 193 11.49 12.88 -20.18
C LYS A 193 12.68 12.98 -19.23
N PRO A 194 13.66 12.03 -19.32
CA PRO A 194 13.61 10.84 -20.15
C PRO A 194 12.47 9.88 -19.73
N SER A 195 12.10 8.97 -20.62
CA SER A 195 11.18 7.89 -20.25
C SER A 195 11.78 7.02 -19.15
N PRO A 196 11.04 6.67 -18.08
CA PRO A 196 11.55 5.79 -17.02
C PRO A 196 11.95 4.41 -17.56
N ARG A 197 11.41 3.98 -18.70
CA ARG A 197 11.78 2.72 -19.38
C ARG A 197 13.27 2.65 -19.77
N LEU A 198 13.93 3.78 -19.92
CA LEU A 198 15.37 3.81 -20.26
C LEU A 198 16.28 3.44 -19.09
N ASN A 199 15.76 3.44 -17.88
CA ASN A 199 16.50 3.04 -16.70
C ASN A 199 16.41 1.51 -16.50
N LYS A 200 17.56 0.82 -16.47
CA LYS A 200 17.63 -0.65 -16.28
C LYS A 200 17.03 -1.16 -14.98
N ASP A 201 16.95 -0.31 -13.96
CA ASP A 201 16.39 -0.63 -12.65
C ASP A 201 14.88 -0.41 -12.58
N VAL A 202 14.30 0.22 -13.61
CA VAL A 202 12.84 0.39 -13.75
C VAL A 202 12.23 -0.79 -14.49
N GLN A 203 11.07 -1.22 -14.01
CA GLN A 203 10.19 -2.16 -14.68
C GLN A 203 8.86 -1.47 -14.94
N VAL A 204 8.57 -1.19 -16.21
CA VAL A 204 7.28 -0.65 -16.63
C VAL A 204 6.25 -1.78 -16.61
N LEU A 205 5.15 -1.53 -15.93
CA LEU A 205 4.05 -2.48 -15.73
C LEU A 205 2.90 -2.23 -16.69
N VAL A 206 2.59 -0.95 -16.95
CA VAL A 206 1.48 -0.54 -17.82
C VAL A 206 1.89 0.71 -18.61
N THR A 207 1.51 0.75 -19.88
CA THR A 207 1.78 1.84 -20.83
C THR A 207 0.50 2.25 -21.56
N LEU A 208 0.42 3.47 -22.06
CA LEU A 208 -0.63 3.86 -23.00
C LEU A 208 -0.53 3.05 -24.30
N ASP A 209 -1.69 2.55 -24.78
CA ASP A 209 -1.76 1.89 -26.09
C ASP A 209 -1.49 2.92 -27.20
N PRO A 210 -0.68 2.60 -28.23
CA PRO A 210 -0.41 3.48 -29.35
C PRO A 210 -1.65 4.00 -30.07
N SER A 211 -2.78 3.30 -30.02
CA SER A 211 -4.05 3.74 -30.60
C SER A 211 -4.65 4.99 -29.97
N ASN A 212 -4.17 5.41 -28.78
CA ASN A 212 -4.65 6.64 -28.14
C ASN A 212 -4.07 7.91 -28.76
N TYR A 213 -2.98 7.81 -29.55
CA TYR A 213 -2.32 9.00 -30.06
C TYR A 213 -2.95 9.55 -31.36
N PRO A 214 -3.02 10.87 -31.49
CA PRO A 214 -2.69 11.88 -30.48
C PRO A 214 -3.69 11.88 -29.33
N ILE A 215 -3.22 12.10 -28.09
CA ILE A 215 -4.11 12.21 -26.93
C ILE A 215 -4.16 13.66 -26.43
N GLY A 216 -5.37 14.11 -26.09
CA GLY A 216 -5.65 15.50 -25.74
C GLY A 216 -6.18 16.31 -26.92
N ILE A 217 -6.76 17.46 -26.61
CA ILE A 217 -7.31 18.40 -27.61
C ILE A 217 -6.57 19.72 -27.53
N LYS A 218 -6.24 20.20 -26.34
CA LYS A 218 -5.61 21.47 -26.07
C LYS A 218 -4.10 21.30 -25.89
N ASP A 219 -3.71 20.44 -24.95
CA ASP A 219 -2.32 20.08 -24.73
C ASP A 219 -2.13 18.64 -25.25
N VAL A 220 -1.79 18.54 -26.53
CA VAL A 220 -1.78 17.27 -27.26
C VAL A 220 -0.43 16.56 -27.08
N ILE A 221 -0.47 15.29 -26.69
CA ILE A 221 0.67 14.39 -26.78
C ILE A 221 0.57 13.63 -28.10
N PRO A 222 1.42 13.92 -29.12
CA PRO A 222 1.25 13.42 -30.48
C PRO A 222 1.54 11.93 -30.62
N SER A 223 2.55 11.43 -29.95
CA SER A 223 2.93 10.02 -29.88
C SER A 223 4.10 9.85 -28.92
N GLY A 224 4.43 8.62 -28.57
CA GLY A 224 5.62 8.32 -27.77
C GLY A 224 5.46 7.10 -26.90
N ASP A 225 6.50 6.78 -26.16
CA ASP A 225 6.45 5.82 -25.06
C ASP A 225 5.97 6.53 -23.80
N LEU A 226 4.77 6.20 -23.33
CA LEU A 226 4.16 6.81 -22.17
C LEU A 226 3.85 5.74 -21.10
N PRO A 227 4.87 5.36 -20.30
CA PRO A 227 4.64 4.54 -19.12
C PRO A 227 3.71 5.24 -18.14
N VAL A 228 2.68 4.55 -17.70
CA VAL A 228 1.70 5.06 -16.73
C VAL A 228 1.78 4.36 -15.37
N VAL A 229 2.35 3.15 -15.33
CA VAL A 229 2.61 2.43 -14.08
C VAL A 229 3.99 1.76 -14.16
N TRP A 230 4.82 2.00 -13.15
CA TRP A 230 6.13 1.34 -13.06
C TRP A 230 6.60 1.17 -11.62
N THR A 231 7.59 0.30 -11.44
CA THR A 231 8.34 0.09 -10.21
C THR A 231 9.84 0.30 -10.46
N ASN A 232 10.56 0.76 -9.45
CA ASN A 232 12.02 0.80 -9.42
C ASN A 232 12.52 -0.33 -8.51
N LYS A 233 13.28 -1.27 -9.09
CA LYS A 233 13.76 -2.49 -8.40
C LYS A 233 14.65 -2.24 -7.19
N LYS A 234 15.19 -1.02 -7.05
CA LYS A 234 15.97 -0.60 -5.88
C LYS A 234 15.10 -0.36 -4.64
N TYR A 235 13.79 -0.16 -4.82
CA TYR A 235 12.87 0.24 -3.77
C TYR A 235 11.56 -0.56 -3.81
N ARG A 236 10.89 -0.64 -2.69
CA ARG A 236 9.53 -1.19 -2.62
C ARG A 236 8.51 -0.11 -3.02
N MET A 237 8.41 0.17 -4.31
CA MET A 237 7.59 1.28 -4.80
C MET A 237 6.79 0.91 -6.04
N ILE A 238 5.65 1.56 -6.20
CA ILE A 238 4.92 1.68 -7.47
C ILE A 238 4.48 3.12 -7.64
N TYR A 239 4.73 3.66 -8.81
CA TYR A 239 4.07 4.88 -9.28
C TYR A 239 2.93 4.53 -10.23
N MET A 240 1.81 5.24 -10.11
CA MET A 240 0.63 5.15 -10.98
C MET A 240 0.22 6.54 -11.43
N ASN A 241 0.13 6.75 -12.74
CA ASN A 241 -0.24 8.06 -13.28
C ASN A 241 -1.73 8.40 -13.07
N MET A 242 -2.58 7.42 -12.76
CA MET A 242 -3.99 7.65 -12.49
C MET A 242 -4.17 8.43 -11.18
N GLY A 243 -5.08 9.43 -11.19
CA GLY A 243 -5.31 10.26 -10.00
C GLY A 243 -5.90 11.63 -10.27
N HIS A 244 -6.15 11.98 -11.53
CA HIS A 244 -6.81 13.23 -11.91
C HIS A 244 -7.87 12.96 -12.97
N GLY A 245 -9.11 12.76 -12.52
CA GLY A 245 -10.28 12.59 -13.40
C GLY A 245 -10.84 13.91 -13.91
N ALA A 246 -11.89 13.83 -14.70
CA ALA A 246 -12.60 15.00 -15.22
C ALA A 246 -13.89 15.25 -14.42
N ASN A 247 -14.04 16.45 -13.86
CA ASN A 247 -15.32 16.94 -13.31
C ASN A 247 -16.07 15.95 -12.41
N GLY A 248 -15.35 15.31 -11.47
CA GLY A 248 -15.94 14.35 -10.55
C GLY A 248 -16.16 12.96 -11.14
N GLU A 249 -15.54 12.62 -12.27
CA GLU A 249 -15.53 11.26 -12.78
C GLU A 249 -14.80 10.30 -11.82
N LYS A 250 -15.41 9.14 -11.63
CA LYS A 250 -14.89 8.16 -10.65
C LYS A 250 -13.71 7.38 -11.20
N ILE A 251 -12.50 7.74 -10.79
CA ILE A 251 -11.26 7.03 -11.12
C ILE A 251 -11.35 5.55 -10.66
N TYR A 252 -12.05 5.27 -9.59
CA TYR A 252 -12.24 3.93 -9.01
C TYR A 252 -13.48 3.19 -9.55
N SER A 253 -13.88 3.45 -10.80
CA SER A 253 -15.07 2.83 -11.43
C SER A 253 -14.75 1.62 -12.31
N ASP A 254 -13.52 1.52 -12.87
CA ASP A 254 -13.15 0.42 -13.76
C ASP A 254 -12.62 -0.80 -12.97
N PRO A 255 -13.17 -2.01 -13.18
CA PRO A 255 -12.75 -3.20 -12.44
C PRO A 255 -11.30 -3.61 -12.64
N ALA A 256 -10.74 -3.47 -13.87
CA ALA A 256 -9.35 -3.85 -14.14
C ALA A 256 -8.39 -2.86 -13.50
N GLN A 257 -8.68 -1.56 -13.56
CA GLN A 257 -7.91 -0.54 -12.86
C GLN A 257 -7.97 -0.73 -11.34
N ASN A 258 -9.14 -1.02 -10.78
CA ASN A 258 -9.31 -1.31 -9.36
C ASN A 258 -8.53 -2.56 -8.93
N MET A 259 -8.48 -3.58 -9.78
CA MET A 259 -7.65 -4.77 -9.54
C MET A 259 -6.16 -4.42 -9.51
N LEU A 260 -5.66 -3.58 -10.42
CA LEU A 260 -4.29 -3.07 -10.40
C LEU A 260 -3.97 -2.34 -9.09
N PHE A 261 -4.86 -1.45 -8.64
CA PHE A 261 -4.71 -0.69 -7.40
C PHE A 261 -4.68 -1.62 -6.17
N ALA A 262 -5.58 -2.60 -6.12
CA ALA A 262 -5.63 -3.58 -5.05
C ALA A 262 -4.37 -4.47 -5.02
N ASN A 263 -3.98 -5.02 -6.17
CA ASN A 263 -2.82 -5.87 -6.31
C ASN A 263 -1.52 -5.17 -5.86
N ALA A 264 -1.36 -3.89 -6.19
CA ALA A 264 -0.20 -3.10 -5.80
C ALA A 264 -0.04 -3.03 -4.27
N ILE A 265 -1.14 -2.70 -3.57
CA ILE A 265 -1.14 -2.61 -2.10
C ILE A 265 -0.85 -3.98 -1.48
N LEU A 266 -1.53 -5.03 -1.95
CA LEU A 266 -1.37 -6.37 -1.41
C LEU A 266 0.03 -6.93 -1.70
N TRP A 267 0.58 -6.67 -2.89
CA TRP A 267 1.94 -7.07 -3.22
C TRP A 267 2.97 -6.38 -2.31
N LEU A 268 2.99 -5.04 -2.30
CA LEU A 268 3.97 -4.30 -1.52
C LEU A 268 3.78 -4.50 0.00
N GLY A 269 2.55 -4.58 0.48
CA GLY A 269 2.25 -4.80 1.89
C GLY A 269 2.73 -6.17 2.41
N ASN A 270 2.69 -7.21 1.57
CA ASN A 270 3.08 -8.58 1.94
C ASN A 270 4.56 -8.93 1.66
N GLN A 271 5.33 -8.07 1.01
CA GLN A 271 6.78 -8.27 0.89
C GLN A 271 7.44 -8.24 2.27
N LYS A 272 8.29 -9.23 2.55
CA LYS A 272 9.06 -9.32 3.81
C LYS A 272 10.32 -8.47 3.76
#